data_e4a19b0c0540bda0c48b6f664bc7639b
#
_entry.id   e4a19b0c0540bda0c48b6f664bc7639b
#
_cell.length_a   1.000
_cell.length_b   1.000
_cell.length_c   1.000
_cell.angle_alpha   90.00
_cell.angle_beta   90.00
_cell.angle_gamma   90.00
#
_symmetry.space_group_name_H-M   'P 1'
#
loop_
_entity.id
_entity.type
_entity.pdbx_description
1 polymer ?
#
loop_
_entity_poly.entity_id
_entity_poly.type
_entity_poly.pdbx_seq_one_letter_code
_entity_poly.pdbx_strand_id
1 'polypeptide(L)'
;MAVSIRDVANHAGVSIATVSRVLNNTDYPVSDAVRHQVLKSAQELEYVPNHSARNLRKREGNGLALIVRNIGDPYYLPIVRGVTETALKYDSLAMVFNSMQDTLLEKRFYQRLQEWQLSGVLIGGGGYRTSEHDSVRRMICALQSMGLKTIALAPQDMKMPMVAIDNFNAGREITYYLIRHNHRRIAFIGGYVNHISDEERLM
;
A
#
# COMPACT_ATOMS: atom_id res chain seq x y z
N MET A 1 11.49 -19.42 23.83
CA MET A 1 10.26 -18.59 23.95
C MET A 1 10.62 -17.17 23.53
N ALA A 2 9.71 -16.47 22.84
CA ALA A 2 9.97 -15.08 22.47
C ALA A 2 9.96 -14.18 23.71
N VAL A 3 10.95 -13.30 23.83
CA VAL A 3 11.04 -12.33 24.93
C VAL A 3 9.88 -11.35 24.86
N SER A 4 9.25 -11.09 25.99
CA SER A 4 8.08 -10.20 26.11
C SER A 4 8.45 -8.87 26.76
N ILE A 5 7.60 -7.85 26.61
CA ILE A 5 7.78 -6.56 27.29
C ILE A 5 7.82 -6.70 28.83
N ARG A 6 7.18 -7.77 29.36
CA ARG A 6 7.21 -8.09 30.80
C ARG A 6 8.59 -8.54 31.24
N ASP A 7 9.29 -9.30 30.39
CA ASP A 7 10.65 -9.77 30.70
C ASP A 7 11.63 -8.59 30.73
N VAL A 8 11.50 -7.64 29.81
CA VAL A 8 12.26 -6.39 29.81
C VAL A 8 11.98 -5.58 31.07
N ALA A 9 10.71 -5.47 31.47
CA ALA A 9 10.31 -4.75 32.69
C ALA A 9 10.92 -5.37 33.96
N ASN A 10 10.87 -6.68 34.07
CA ASN A 10 11.47 -7.43 35.16
C ASN A 10 13.00 -7.25 35.20
N HIS A 11 13.66 -7.36 34.04
CA HIS A 11 15.12 -7.23 33.94
C HIS A 11 15.59 -5.81 34.25
N ALA A 12 14.83 -4.80 33.81
CA ALA A 12 15.10 -3.39 34.06
C ALA A 12 14.62 -2.91 35.43
N GLY A 13 13.95 -3.72 36.24
CA GLY A 13 13.41 -3.34 37.56
C GLY A 13 12.39 -2.20 37.51
N VAL A 14 11.62 -2.08 36.43
CA VAL A 14 10.62 -1.01 36.23
C VAL A 14 9.27 -1.57 35.82
N SER A 15 8.25 -0.71 35.81
CA SER A 15 6.91 -1.14 35.36
C SER A 15 6.86 -1.35 33.84
N ILE A 16 5.97 -2.23 33.36
CA ILE A 16 5.66 -2.42 31.95
C ILE A 16 5.29 -1.08 31.27
N ALA A 17 4.56 -0.21 32.01
CA ALA A 17 4.20 1.10 31.51
C ALA A 17 5.43 1.99 31.25
N THR A 18 6.44 1.93 32.13
CA THR A 18 7.72 2.64 31.96
C THR A 18 8.47 2.13 30.75
N VAL A 19 8.60 0.81 30.59
CA VAL A 19 9.23 0.20 29.41
C VAL A 19 8.52 0.65 28.14
N SER A 20 7.19 0.58 28.11
CA SER A 20 6.37 1.00 26.96
C SER A 20 6.60 2.50 26.61
N ARG A 21 6.71 3.37 27.60
CA ARG A 21 6.97 4.80 27.40
C ARG A 21 8.35 5.05 26.79
N VAL A 22 9.36 4.38 27.32
CA VAL A 22 10.75 4.50 26.84
C VAL A 22 10.89 4.00 25.41
N LEU A 23 10.39 2.79 25.12
CA LEU A 23 10.49 2.17 23.79
C LEU A 23 9.63 2.87 22.72
N ASN A 24 8.57 3.57 23.14
CA ASN A 24 7.71 4.32 22.21
C ASN A 24 8.07 5.80 22.10
N ASN A 25 9.12 6.24 22.79
CA ASN A 25 9.59 7.64 22.83
C ASN A 25 8.44 8.64 23.03
N THR A 26 7.56 8.37 24.01
CA THR A 26 6.45 9.27 24.34
C THR A 26 6.96 10.48 25.10
N ASP A 27 6.28 11.65 24.98
CA ASP A 27 6.62 12.90 25.67
C ASP A 27 6.46 12.83 27.20
N TYR A 28 6.19 11.67 27.76
CA TYR A 28 6.08 11.50 29.20
C TYR A 28 7.48 11.53 29.84
N PRO A 29 7.69 12.33 30.88
CA PRO A 29 8.99 12.50 31.51
C PRO A 29 9.46 11.18 32.15
N VAL A 30 10.54 10.64 31.61
CA VAL A 30 11.29 9.52 32.19
C VAL A 30 12.72 9.97 32.35
N SER A 31 13.32 9.73 33.54
CA SER A 31 14.70 10.11 33.78
C SER A 31 15.66 9.41 32.83
N ASP A 32 16.75 10.07 32.46
CA ASP A 32 17.75 9.51 31.52
C ASP A 32 18.36 8.20 32.05
N ALA A 33 18.53 8.08 33.35
CA ALA A 33 19.03 6.85 33.98
C ALA A 33 18.07 5.67 33.73
N VAL A 34 16.76 5.87 33.93
CA VAL A 34 15.74 4.84 33.68
C VAL A 34 15.63 4.53 32.19
N ARG A 35 15.70 5.55 31.33
CA ARG A 35 15.69 5.38 29.87
C ARG A 35 16.87 4.48 29.43
N HIS A 36 18.07 4.80 29.89
CA HIS A 36 19.28 4.03 29.56
C HIS A 36 19.18 2.59 30.06
N GLN A 37 18.70 2.37 31.28
CA GLN A 37 18.50 1.04 31.87
C GLN A 37 17.52 0.19 31.06
N VAL A 38 16.38 0.75 30.63
CA VAL A 38 15.38 0.04 29.82
C VAL A 38 15.94 -0.32 28.45
N LEU A 39 16.61 0.62 27.76
CA LEU A 39 17.21 0.36 26.44
C LEU A 39 18.29 -0.71 26.51
N LYS A 40 19.15 -0.67 27.53
CA LYS A 40 20.15 -1.68 27.78
C LYS A 40 19.52 -3.06 28.01
N SER A 41 18.52 -3.15 28.87
CA SER A 41 17.79 -4.39 29.14
C SER A 41 17.10 -4.96 27.90
N ALA A 42 16.51 -4.11 27.07
CA ALA A 42 15.89 -4.54 25.82
C ALA A 42 16.94 -5.10 24.83
N GLN A 43 18.12 -4.47 24.77
CA GLN A 43 19.23 -4.94 23.93
C GLN A 43 19.81 -6.26 24.42
N GLU A 44 20.08 -6.40 25.72
CA GLU A 44 20.63 -7.62 26.33
C GLU A 44 19.70 -8.83 26.19
N LEU A 45 18.40 -8.59 26.22
CA LEU A 45 17.37 -9.62 26.00
C LEU A 45 17.00 -9.83 24.52
N GLU A 46 17.64 -9.11 23.60
CA GLU A 46 17.29 -9.12 22.17
C GLU A 46 15.79 -8.90 21.94
N TYR A 47 15.20 -8.05 22.77
CA TYR A 47 13.75 -7.79 22.71
C TYR A 47 13.39 -6.98 21.46
N VAL A 48 12.58 -7.57 20.60
CA VAL A 48 11.98 -6.88 19.45
C VAL A 48 10.56 -6.46 19.82
N PRO A 49 10.25 -5.14 19.83
CA PRO A 49 8.91 -4.66 20.08
C PRO A 49 7.89 -5.29 19.10
N ASN A 50 6.84 -5.88 19.62
CA ASN A 50 5.78 -6.42 18.78
C ASN A 50 4.94 -5.28 18.20
N HIS A 51 5.20 -4.91 16.95
CA HIS A 51 4.50 -3.88 16.23
C HIS A 51 2.98 -4.15 16.12
N SER A 52 2.56 -5.41 16.02
CA SER A 52 1.15 -5.78 15.99
C SER A 52 0.42 -5.40 17.29
N ALA A 53 1.05 -5.64 18.45
CA ALA A 53 0.49 -5.23 19.75
C ALA A 53 0.48 -3.70 19.95
N ARG A 54 1.39 -2.98 19.30
CA ARG A 54 1.46 -1.52 19.28
C ARG A 54 0.34 -0.92 18.42
N ASN A 55 0.11 -1.50 17.25
CA ASN A 55 -0.91 -1.07 16.31
C ASN A 55 -2.33 -1.28 16.84
N LEU A 56 -2.57 -2.39 17.58
CA LEU A 56 -3.83 -2.65 18.28
C LEU A 56 -4.23 -1.51 19.26
N ARG A 57 -3.25 -0.87 19.90
CA ARG A 57 -3.52 0.26 20.82
C ARG A 57 -3.79 1.58 20.11
N LYS A 58 -3.16 1.83 18.94
CA LYS A 58 -3.28 3.08 18.20
C LYS A 58 -4.44 3.08 17.20
N ARG A 59 -5.04 1.93 16.88
CA ARG A 59 -5.99 1.75 15.76
C ARG A 59 -5.48 2.28 14.41
N GLU A 60 -4.19 2.49 14.29
CA GLU A 60 -3.53 2.94 13.08
C GLU A 60 -2.69 1.78 12.55
N GLY A 61 -3.06 1.26 11.40
CA GLY A 61 -2.23 0.29 10.69
C GLY A 61 -0.90 0.94 10.28
N ASN A 62 0.20 0.21 10.35
CA ASN A 62 1.54 0.71 9.98
C ASN A 62 2.02 0.11 8.67
N GLY A 63 1.14 -0.08 7.70
CA GLY A 63 1.52 -0.64 6.42
C GLY A 63 0.56 -0.25 5.31
N LEU A 64 1.08 -0.23 4.10
CA LEU A 64 0.32 -0.02 2.87
C LEU A 64 0.29 -1.31 2.07
N ALA A 65 -0.84 -1.63 1.45
CA ALA A 65 -0.90 -2.63 0.39
C ALA A 65 -0.79 -1.94 -0.97
N LEU A 66 0.03 -2.48 -1.85
CA LEU A 66 0.04 -2.14 -3.27
C LEU A 66 -0.36 -3.39 -4.06
N ILE A 67 -1.47 -3.32 -4.75
CA ILE A 67 -1.93 -4.41 -5.61
C ILE A 67 -1.53 -4.07 -7.04
N VAL A 68 -0.71 -4.91 -7.66
CA VAL A 68 -0.29 -4.82 -9.07
C VAL A 68 -0.78 -6.03 -9.84
N ARG A 69 -1.01 -5.86 -11.13
CA ARG A 69 -1.51 -6.96 -11.98
C ARG A 69 -0.43 -7.93 -12.41
N ASN A 70 0.75 -7.40 -12.74
CA ASN A 70 1.89 -8.22 -13.14
C ASN A 70 3.19 -7.51 -12.78
N ILE A 71 3.84 -7.98 -11.72
CA ILE A 71 5.11 -7.40 -11.25
C ILE A 71 6.26 -7.60 -12.26
N GLY A 72 6.11 -8.54 -13.18
CA GLY A 72 7.08 -8.75 -14.27
C GLY A 72 6.95 -7.74 -15.42
N ASP A 73 5.88 -6.95 -15.45
CA ASP A 73 5.69 -5.90 -16.44
C ASP A 73 6.53 -4.66 -16.03
N PRO A 74 7.44 -4.17 -16.90
CA PRO A 74 8.26 -3.00 -16.64
C PRO A 74 7.49 -1.74 -16.21
N TYR A 75 6.22 -1.63 -16.59
CA TYR A 75 5.32 -0.56 -16.18
C TYR A 75 5.18 -0.44 -14.65
N TYR A 76 5.12 -1.58 -13.94
CA TYR A 76 4.91 -1.57 -12.49
C TYR A 76 6.18 -1.31 -11.68
N LEU A 77 7.36 -1.52 -12.26
CA LEU A 77 8.63 -1.43 -11.55
C LEU A 77 8.86 -0.04 -10.92
N PRO A 78 8.72 1.08 -11.65
CA PRO A 78 8.86 2.42 -11.06
C PRO A 78 7.76 2.74 -10.05
N ILE A 79 6.55 2.20 -10.21
CA ILE A 79 5.44 2.38 -9.27
C ILE A 79 5.77 1.68 -7.94
N VAL A 80 6.18 0.41 -7.99
CA VAL A 80 6.58 -0.36 -6.79
C VAL A 80 7.71 0.35 -6.07
N ARG A 81 8.73 0.78 -6.81
CA ARG A 81 9.86 1.52 -6.26
C ARG A 81 9.42 2.81 -5.58
N GLY A 82 8.64 3.65 -6.24
CA GLY A 82 8.17 4.92 -5.70
C GLY A 82 7.33 4.75 -4.43
N VAL A 83 6.45 3.73 -4.40
CA VAL A 83 5.63 3.41 -3.23
C VAL A 83 6.49 2.93 -2.07
N THR A 84 7.41 1.98 -2.30
CA THR A 84 8.24 1.41 -1.24
C THR A 84 9.22 2.42 -0.67
N GLU A 85 9.91 3.21 -1.51
CA GLU A 85 10.81 4.27 -1.06
C GLU A 85 10.07 5.37 -0.28
N THR A 86 8.85 5.70 -0.69
CA THR A 86 8.04 6.70 0.02
C THR A 86 7.54 6.15 1.34
N ALA A 87 7.06 4.92 1.38
CA ALA A 87 6.61 4.29 2.63
C ALA A 87 7.72 4.28 3.68
N LEU A 88 8.95 3.92 3.29
CA LEU A 88 10.11 3.92 4.18
C LEU A 88 10.42 5.31 4.76
N LYS A 89 10.25 6.39 3.99
CA LYS A 89 10.44 7.77 4.51
C LYS A 89 9.48 8.13 5.64
N TYR A 90 8.32 7.47 5.69
CA TYR A 90 7.30 7.65 6.71
C TYR A 90 7.27 6.52 7.74
N ASP A 91 8.37 5.78 7.89
CA ASP A 91 8.49 4.63 8.81
C ASP A 91 7.35 3.61 8.64
N SER A 92 6.94 3.40 7.38
CA SER A 92 5.87 2.49 7.00
C SER A 92 6.37 1.41 6.06
N LEU A 93 5.73 0.25 6.08
CA LEU A 93 6.03 -0.85 5.16
C LEU A 93 5.02 -0.89 4.03
N ALA A 94 5.49 -1.17 2.81
CA ALA A 94 4.64 -1.46 1.68
C ALA A 94 4.67 -2.96 1.35
N MET A 95 3.52 -3.59 1.37
CA MET A 95 3.33 -4.97 0.92
C MET A 95 2.85 -4.97 -0.53
N VAL A 96 3.56 -5.66 -1.41
CA VAL A 96 3.21 -5.72 -2.83
C VAL A 96 2.53 -7.05 -3.13
N PHE A 97 1.33 -6.98 -3.67
CA PHE A 97 0.52 -8.12 -4.10
C PHE A 97 0.47 -8.17 -5.63
N ASN A 98 0.91 -9.28 -6.19
CA ASN A 98 0.84 -9.53 -7.62
C ASN A 98 -0.38 -10.40 -7.94
N SER A 99 -1.41 -9.82 -8.58
CA SER A 99 -2.64 -10.54 -8.93
C SER A 99 -2.51 -11.43 -10.17
N MET A 100 -1.40 -11.31 -10.92
CA MET A 100 -1.16 -12.06 -12.17
C MET A 100 -2.33 -11.95 -13.18
N GLN A 101 -3.07 -10.84 -13.15
CA GLN A 101 -4.30 -10.62 -13.94
C GLN A 101 -5.43 -11.62 -13.63
N ASP A 102 -5.32 -12.36 -12.53
CA ASP A 102 -6.32 -13.29 -12.06
C ASP A 102 -7.29 -12.58 -11.10
N THR A 103 -8.54 -12.43 -11.53
CA THR A 103 -9.60 -11.79 -10.75
C THR A 103 -9.92 -12.55 -9.45
N LEU A 104 -9.79 -13.88 -9.44
CA LEU A 104 -10.01 -14.69 -8.24
C LEU A 104 -8.90 -14.46 -7.22
N LEU A 105 -7.66 -14.38 -7.66
CA LEU A 105 -6.52 -14.08 -6.81
C LEU A 105 -6.62 -12.65 -6.26
N GLU A 106 -7.01 -11.69 -7.08
CA GLU A 106 -7.24 -10.31 -6.66
C GLU A 106 -8.32 -10.22 -5.57
N LYS A 107 -9.44 -10.95 -5.73
CA LYS A 107 -10.48 -11.05 -4.70
C LYS A 107 -9.96 -11.61 -3.38
N ARG A 108 -9.13 -12.66 -3.42
CA ARG A 108 -8.50 -13.23 -2.23
C ARG A 108 -7.62 -12.21 -1.51
N PHE A 109 -6.88 -11.38 -2.24
CA PHE A 109 -6.09 -10.31 -1.64
C PHE A 109 -6.99 -9.31 -0.91
N TYR A 110 -8.07 -8.81 -1.54
CA TYR A 110 -8.99 -7.89 -0.88
C TYR A 110 -9.64 -8.49 0.37
N GLN A 111 -9.98 -9.77 0.37
CA GLN A 111 -10.51 -10.46 1.55
C GLN A 111 -9.47 -10.48 2.68
N ARG A 112 -8.22 -10.81 2.38
CA ARG A 112 -7.13 -10.83 3.37
C ARG A 112 -6.79 -9.45 3.92
N LEU A 113 -6.91 -8.40 3.12
CA LEU A 113 -6.66 -7.04 3.58
C LEU A 113 -7.60 -6.60 4.71
N GLN A 114 -8.79 -7.19 4.82
CA GLN A 114 -9.71 -6.95 5.93
C GLN A 114 -9.18 -7.51 7.26
N GLU A 115 -8.40 -8.59 7.20
CA GLU A 115 -7.81 -9.24 8.38
C GLU A 115 -6.56 -8.48 8.86
N TRP A 116 -5.94 -7.69 7.99
CA TRP A 116 -4.70 -6.99 8.27
C TRP A 116 -4.98 -5.52 8.59
N GLN A 117 -4.37 -5.07 9.66
CA GLN A 117 -4.50 -3.68 10.09
C GLN A 117 -3.58 -2.79 9.24
N LEU A 118 -4.05 -2.40 8.05
CA LEU A 118 -3.35 -1.54 7.12
C LEU A 118 -3.83 -0.09 7.24
N SER A 119 -2.95 0.85 6.92
CA SER A 119 -3.27 2.28 6.81
C SER A 119 -4.01 2.59 5.51
N GLY A 120 -3.76 1.81 4.45
CA GLY A 120 -4.37 2.03 3.15
C GLY A 120 -4.00 1.01 2.10
N VAL A 121 -4.69 1.10 0.96
CA VAL A 121 -4.49 0.25 -0.21
C VAL A 121 -4.29 1.12 -1.45
N LEU A 122 -3.25 0.82 -2.20
CA LEU A 122 -2.98 1.38 -3.51
C LEU A 122 -3.31 0.33 -4.58
N ILE A 123 -4.12 0.72 -5.57
CA ILE A 123 -4.55 -0.14 -6.67
C ILE A 123 -3.77 0.24 -7.91
N GLY A 124 -2.75 -0.57 -8.23
CA GLY A 124 -1.73 -0.26 -9.25
C GLY A 124 -2.17 -0.50 -10.70
N GLY A 125 -3.27 -1.21 -10.93
CA GLY A 125 -3.75 -1.51 -12.28
C GLY A 125 -4.99 -0.73 -12.66
N GLY A 126 -5.16 -0.45 -13.97
CA GLY A 126 -6.38 0.15 -14.50
C GLY A 126 -7.60 -0.78 -14.35
N GLY A 127 -8.78 -0.21 -14.24
CA GLY A 127 -10.03 -0.94 -14.17
C GLY A 127 -10.44 -1.54 -15.51
N TYR A 128 -11.34 -2.51 -15.45
CA TYR A 128 -12.02 -3.09 -16.62
C TYR A 128 -13.52 -2.90 -16.50
N ARG A 129 -14.19 -2.66 -17.63
CA ARG A 129 -15.66 -2.61 -17.73
C ARG A 129 -16.22 -3.99 -18.03
N THR A 130 -16.04 -4.93 -17.09
CA THR A 130 -16.56 -6.29 -17.23
C THR A 130 -17.30 -6.73 -15.96
N SER A 131 -18.28 -7.63 -16.11
CA SER A 131 -19.02 -8.19 -14.97
C SER A 131 -18.14 -8.95 -13.97
N GLU A 132 -17.04 -9.53 -14.44
CA GLU A 132 -16.06 -10.19 -13.56
C GLU A 132 -15.44 -9.22 -12.56
N HIS A 133 -15.22 -7.96 -12.98
CA HIS A 133 -14.64 -6.93 -12.14
C HIS A 133 -15.68 -6.25 -11.21
N ASP A 134 -16.97 -6.48 -11.39
CA ASP A 134 -18.01 -6.00 -10.47
C ASP A 134 -17.77 -6.48 -9.03
N SER A 135 -17.29 -7.69 -8.89
CA SER A 135 -16.97 -8.25 -7.58
C SER A 135 -15.77 -7.58 -6.93
N VAL A 136 -14.74 -7.22 -7.71
CA VAL A 136 -13.58 -6.46 -7.25
C VAL A 136 -14.04 -5.06 -6.80
N ARG A 137 -14.86 -4.38 -7.60
CA ARG A 137 -15.45 -3.08 -7.24
C ARG A 137 -16.21 -3.14 -5.91
N ARG A 138 -17.06 -4.16 -5.72
CA ARG A 138 -17.78 -4.34 -4.45
C ARG A 138 -16.85 -4.53 -3.26
N MET A 139 -15.73 -5.25 -3.43
CA MET A 139 -14.73 -5.44 -2.38
C MET A 139 -14.00 -4.15 -2.04
N ILE A 140 -13.63 -3.35 -3.04
CA ILE A 140 -13.03 -2.03 -2.82
C ILE A 140 -14.00 -1.15 -2.02
N CYS A 141 -15.29 -1.11 -2.41
CA CYS A 141 -16.32 -0.38 -1.67
C CYS A 141 -16.45 -0.87 -0.22
N ALA A 142 -16.38 -2.19 0.00
CA ALA A 142 -16.44 -2.76 1.35
C ALA A 142 -15.24 -2.32 2.20
N LEU A 143 -14.02 -2.32 1.66
CA LEU A 143 -12.83 -1.81 2.36
C LEU A 143 -12.97 -0.32 2.72
N GLN A 144 -13.49 0.49 1.79
CA GLN A 144 -13.75 1.91 2.04
C GLN A 144 -14.78 2.12 3.14
N SER A 145 -15.87 1.34 3.15
CA SER A 145 -16.91 1.41 4.20
C SER A 145 -16.39 1.02 5.59
N MET A 146 -15.34 0.21 5.66
CA MET A 146 -14.62 -0.13 6.88
C MET A 146 -13.61 0.96 7.31
N GLY A 147 -13.52 2.06 6.57
CA GLY A 147 -12.60 3.17 6.85
C GLY A 147 -11.20 3.00 6.29
N LEU A 148 -10.93 1.96 5.49
CA LEU A 148 -9.63 1.76 4.87
C LEU A 148 -9.46 2.74 3.69
N LYS A 149 -8.41 3.54 3.73
CA LYS A 149 -8.10 4.48 2.65
C LYS A 149 -7.68 3.74 1.40
N THR A 150 -8.33 4.03 0.28
CA THR A 150 -8.02 3.42 -1.01
C THR A 150 -7.72 4.48 -2.05
N ILE A 151 -6.63 4.31 -2.80
CA ILE A 151 -6.22 5.22 -3.89
C ILE A 151 -5.90 4.37 -5.11
N ALA A 152 -6.48 4.73 -6.25
CA ALA A 152 -6.12 4.12 -7.53
C ALA A 152 -4.90 4.82 -8.13
N LEU A 153 -4.02 4.05 -8.77
CA LEU A 153 -2.87 4.55 -9.53
C LEU A 153 -3.11 4.49 -11.05
N ALA A 154 -4.36 4.19 -11.42
CA ALA A 154 -4.83 4.21 -12.81
C ALA A 154 -6.37 4.35 -12.80
N PRO A 155 -7.00 4.76 -13.91
CA PRO A 155 -8.45 4.90 -14.02
C PRO A 155 -9.20 3.62 -13.64
N GLN A 156 -10.27 3.76 -12.85
CA GLN A 156 -11.14 2.69 -12.39
C GLN A 156 -12.57 2.93 -12.86
N ASP A 157 -13.35 1.85 -13.04
CA ASP A 157 -14.79 1.94 -13.33
C ASP A 157 -15.61 2.24 -12.06
N MET A 158 -15.12 3.16 -11.25
CA MET A 158 -15.77 3.64 -10.04
C MET A 158 -15.15 4.97 -9.60
N LYS A 159 -15.96 5.76 -8.88
CA LYS A 159 -15.47 7.03 -8.32
C LYS A 159 -14.64 6.79 -7.06
N MET A 160 -13.36 7.14 -7.11
CA MET A 160 -12.44 7.03 -5.98
C MET A 160 -11.28 8.02 -6.13
N PRO A 161 -10.55 8.34 -5.05
CA PRO A 161 -9.30 9.08 -5.13
C PRO A 161 -8.31 8.38 -6.09
N MET A 162 -7.67 9.16 -6.96
CA MET A 162 -6.85 8.61 -8.01
C MET A 162 -5.64 9.50 -8.30
N VAL A 163 -4.50 8.86 -8.58
CA VAL A 163 -3.33 9.46 -9.22
C VAL A 163 -3.11 8.67 -10.51
N ALA A 164 -3.35 9.28 -11.65
CA ALA A 164 -3.31 8.59 -12.93
C ALA A 164 -2.64 9.44 -14.01
N ILE A 165 -2.19 8.78 -15.07
CA ILE A 165 -1.75 9.41 -16.30
C ILE A 165 -2.98 9.90 -17.05
N ASP A 166 -2.87 11.08 -17.68
CA ASP A 166 -3.86 11.59 -18.62
C ASP A 166 -3.71 10.83 -19.96
N ASN A 167 -4.36 9.65 -20.00
CA ASN A 167 -4.26 8.75 -21.14
C ASN A 167 -4.86 9.34 -22.42
N PHE A 168 -5.95 10.09 -22.29
CA PHE A 168 -6.61 10.73 -23.41
C PHE A 168 -5.66 11.76 -24.07
N ASN A 169 -5.11 12.68 -23.28
CA ASN A 169 -4.17 13.66 -23.83
C ASN A 169 -2.89 13.01 -24.35
N ALA A 170 -2.38 11.97 -23.72
CA ALA A 170 -1.22 11.24 -24.22
C ALA A 170 -1.49 10.61 -25.61
N GLY A 171 -2.64 9.97 -25.81
CA GLY A 171 -3.06 9.45 -27.12
C GLY A 171 -3.22 10.56 -28.17
N ARG A 172 -3.87 11.65 -27.78
CA ARG A 172 -4.07 12.81 -28.65
C ARG A 172 -2.73 13.44 -29.06
N GLU A 173 -1.84 13.70 -28.15
CA GLU A 173 -0.56 14.35 -28.44
C GLU A 173 0.33 13.52 -29.37
N ILE A 174 0.45 12.22 -29.14
CA ILE A 174 1.22 11.37 -30.03
C ILE A 174 0.61 11.29 -31.43
N THR A 175 -0.72 11.27 -31.53
CA THR A 175 -1.43 11.28 -32.81
C THR A 175 -1.17 12.61 -33.57
N TYR A 176 -1.28 13.76 -32.90
CA TYR A 176 -0.94 15.03 -33.48
C TYR A 176 0.52 15.13 -33.92
N TYR A 177 1.43 14.60 -33.11
CA TYR A 177 2.85 14.55 -33.47
C TYR A 177 3.05 13.80 -34.79
N LEU A 178 2.47 12.63 -34.94
CA LEU A 178 2.56 11.83 -36.16
C LEU A 178 1.96 12.58 -37.39
N ILE A 179 0.80 13.21 -37.24
CA ILE A 179 0.12 13.96 -38.28
C ILE A 179 1.01 15.14 -38.73
N ARG A 180 1.62 15.89 -37.82
CA ARG A 180 2.53 17.01 -38.12
C ARG A 180 3.80 16.57 -38.86
N HIS A 181 4.22 15.32 -38.68
CA HIS A 181 5.33 14.71 -39.40
C HIS A 181 4.88 14.02 -40.69
N ASN A 182 3.71 14.40 -41.22
CA ASN A 182 3.14 13.92 -42.49
C ASN A 182 2.76 12.42 -42.50
N HIS A 183 2.69 11.75 -41.38
CA HIS A 183 2.11 10.40 -41.32
C HIS A 183 0.60 10.47 -41.54
N ARG A 184 0.09 9.72 -42.55
CA ARG A 184 -1.33 9.69 -42.91
C ARG A 184 -1.98 8.34 -42.67
N ARG A 185 -1.18 7.29 -42.52
CA ARG A 185 -1.62 5.95 -42.21
C ARG A 185 -1.06 5.60 -40.83
N ILE A 186 -1.89 5.74 -39.80
CA ILE A 186 -1.52 5.55 -38.41
C ILE A 186 -2.32 4.35 -37.91
N ALA A 187 -1.63 3.38 -37.31
CA ALA A 187 -2.25 2.24 -36.65
C ALA A 187 -2.06 2.38 -35.13
N PHE A 188 -3.06 1.99 -34.38
CA PHE A 188 -3.00 1.88 -32.93
C PHE A 188 -2.99 0.39 -32.54
N ILE A 189 -1.98 0.00 -31.75
CA ILE A 189 -1.92 -1.33 -31.16
C ILE A 189 -2.39 -1.16 -29.71
N GLY A 190 -3.63 -1.55 -29.46
CA GLY A 190 -4.24 -1.47 -28.14
C GLY A 190 -3.81 -2.62 -27.22
N GLY A 191 -4.13 -2.51 -25.97
CA GLY A 191 -3.95 -3.53 -24.96
C GLY A 191 -5.19 -4.45 -24.85
N TYR A 192 -5.70 -4.56 -23.62
CA TYR A 192 -6.84 -5.46 -23.36
C TYR A 192 -8.19 -4.80 -23.68
N VAL A 193 -9.11 -5.60 -24.20
CA VAL A 193 -10.50 -5.18 -24.44
C VAL A 193 -11.16 -4.77 -23.10
N ASN A 194 -11.95 -3.68 -23.14
CA ASN A 194 -12.62 -3.11 -21.97
C ASN A 194 -11.69 -2.61 -20.86
N HIS A 195 -10.39 -2.43 -21.14
CA HIS A 195 -9.45 -1.82 -20.21
C HIS A 195 -9.52 -0.29 -20.33
N ILE A 196 -9.89 0.38 -19.24
CA ILE A 196 -10.23 1.81 -19.26
C ILE A 196 -9.10 2.69 -19.79
N SER A 197 -7.86 2.46 -19.33
CA SER A 197 -6.72 3.27 -19.78
C SER A 197 -6.42 3.10 -21.28
N ASP A 198 -6.72 1.94 -21.88
CA ASP A 198 -6.51 1.72 -23.30
C ASP A 198 -7.62 2.36 -24.12
N GLU A 199 -8.87 2.33 -23.61
CA GLU A 199 -9.99 3.04 -24.21
C GLU A 199 -9.74 4.56 -24.22
N GLU A 200 -9.28 5.14 -23.12
CA GLU A 200 -8.96 6.57 -23.02
C GLU A 200 -7.87 7.00 -24.02
N ARG A 201 -6.87 6.14 -24.29
CA ARG A 201 -5.82 6.42 -25.28
C ARG A 201 -6.31 6.35 -26.73
N LEU A 202 -7.37 5.58 -26.97
CA LEU A 202 -7.96 5.40 -28.30
C LEU A 202 -8.94 6.51 -28.67
N MET A 203 -9.57 7.18 -27.73
CA MET A 203 -10.50 8.30 -27.94
C MET A 203 -9.78 9.56 -28.45
#